data_80deb33f3bf927d75c454685ce52487b
#
_entry.id   80deb33f3bf927d75c454685ce52487b
#
_cell.length_a   1.000
_cell.length_b   1.000
_cell.length_c   1.000
_cell.angle_alpha   90.00
_cell.angle_beta   90.00
_cell.angle_gamma   90.00
#
_symmetry.space_group_name_H-M   'P 1'
#
loop_
_entity.id
_entity.type
_entity.pdbx_description
1 polymer ?
#
loop_
_entity_poly.entity_id
_entity_poly.type
_entity_poly.pdbx_seq_one_letter_code
_entity_poly.pdbx_strand_id
1 'polypeptide(L)'
;MIATNERELTRIRTIASIGVFWWLAVWPTTAFAQMTNSQTAWKPAALRNVGIEQKMGAQIPLDLPFMDEFGRTVTLRQYSTKPVILALVYYQCPSLCNMVLNGIVRSARSLTMTAGEEFEVVAVSFDPHETPEMAAAKKTAYMKEYDRRGSEGGWHFLTGAEASSRTLADAVGFHYAYDALSNQYAHASAIIILTPEGRATQYFYGIEYPARDVRLALVDASHNRIGSAIDQVMLYCYHWDPARGKYGLVIQNVLRIAGLLTLFSLLTFMAIMFRRDFRTAHPYSGTNGRPETNPQRGPV
;
A
#
# COMPACT_ATOMS: atom_id res chain seq x y z
N MET A 1 2.11 -70.36 -22.99
CA MET A 1 2.34 -70.48 -21.55
C MET A 1 3.13 -69.24 -21.14
N ILE A 2 2.45 -68.11 -20.93
CA ILE A 2 3.04 -66.91 -20.28
C ILE A 2 1.91 -66.36 -19.41
N ALA A 3 1.87 -66.78 -18.16
CA ALA A 3 1.02 -66.16 -17.15
C ALA A 3 1.83 -64.98 -16.56
N THR A 4 1.66 -63.82 -17.13
CA THR A 4 2.24 -62.58 -16.62
C THR A 4 1.51 -62.19 -15.33
N ASN A 5 2.28 -62.11 -14.27
CA ASN A 5 1.88 -61.96 -12.89
C ASN A 5 1.22 -60.59 -12.63
N GLU A 6 -0.11 -60.52 -12.69
CA GLU A 6 -0.88 -59.28 -12.41
C GLU A 6 -0.58 -58.69 -11.03
N ARG A 7 -0.08 -59.45 -10.10
CA ARG A 7 0.28 -58.96 -8.76
C ARG A 7 1.56 -58.11 -8.73
N GLU A 8 2.49 -58.29 -9.67
CA GLU A 8 3.67 -57.42 -9.77
C GLU A 8 3.34 -56.05 -10.38
N LEU A 9 2.47 -56.00 -11.36
CA LEU A 9 2.03 -54.75 -12.00
C LEU A 9 1.27 -53.84 -11.00
N THR A 10 0.50 -54.44 -10.10
CA THR A 10 -0.21 -53.68 -9.05
C THR A 10 0.75 -53.11 -8.00
N ARG A 11 1.81 -53.85 -7.62
CA ARG A 11 2.86 -53.38 -6.69
C ARG A 11 3.66 -52.19 -7.30
N ILE A 12 4.04 -52.27 -8.57
CA ILE A 12 4.81 -51.19 -9.23
C ILE A 12 3.97 -49.94 -9.35
N ARG A 13 2.65 -50.03 -9.66
CA ARG A 13 1.74 -48.86 -9.71
C ARG A 13 1.55 -48.20 -8.36
N THR A 14 1.51 -48.97 -7.26
CA THR A 14 1.35 -48.43 -5.91
C THR A 14 2.63 -47.77 -5.39
N ILE A 15 3.80 -48.29 -5.71
CA ILE A 15 5.09 -47.68 -5.33
C ILE A 15 5.36 -46.40 -6.14
N ALA A 16 5.04 -46.40 -7.43
CA ALA A 16 5.21 -45.21 -8.27
C ALA A 16 4.29 -44.02 -7.84
N SER A 17 3.05 -44.33 -7.40
CA SER A 17 2.12 -43.27 -6.94
C SER A 17 2.54 -42.70 -5.58
N ILE A 18 3.11 -43.49 -4.68
CA ILE A 18 3.61 -42.99 -3.37
C ILE A 18 4.90 -42.16 -3.56
N GLY A 19 5.79 -42.56 -4.47
CA GLY A 19 7.02 -41.82 -4.77
C GLY A 19 6.77 -40.42 -5.38
N VAL A 20 5.80 -40.30 -6.29
CA VAL A 20 5.43 -39.01 -6.90
C VAL A 20 4.78 -38.07 -5.89
N PHE A 21 3.95 -38.57 -4.97
CA PHE A 21 3.35 -37.77 -3.91
C PHE A 21 4.37 -37.24 -2.89
N TRP A 22 5.38 -38.04 -2.56
CA TRP A 22 6.47 -37.59 -1.65
C TRP A 22 7.39 -36.59 -2.33
N TRP A 23 7.62 -36.68 -3.62
CA TRP A 23 8.47 -35.75 -4.38
C TRP A 23 7.79 -34.38 -4.52
N LEU A 24 6.48 -34.34 -4.69
CA LEU A 24 5.69 -33.10 -4.76
C LEU A 24 5.52 -32.43 -3.39
N ALA A 25 5.61 -33.16 -2.29
CA ALA A 25 5.46 -32.61 -0.94
C ALA A 25 6.75 -32.01 -0.37
N VAL A 26 7.93 -32.48 -0.80
CA VAL A 26 9.22 -32.06 -0.25
C VAL A 26 9.86 -30.90 -1.01
N TRP A 27 9.60 -30.76 -2.31
CA TRP A 27 10.26 -29.74 -3.14
C TRP A 27 9.82 -28.29 -2.88
N PRO A 28 8.59 -27.93 -2.53
CA PRO A 28 8.27 -26.53 -2.28
C PRO A 28 8.81 -25.98 -0.95
N THR A 29 9.21 -26.82 0.00
CA THR A 29 9.67 -26.33 1.30
C THR A 29 11.11 -25.83 1.30
N THR A 30 11.97 -26.38 0.46
CA THR A 30 13.38 -25.95 0.35
C THR A 30 13.58 -24.75 -0.58
N ALA A 31 12.78 -24.61 -1.64
CA ALA A 31 12.84 -23.45 -2.54
C ALA A 31 12.31 -22.18 -1.87
N PHE A 32 11.29 -22.29 -0.99
CA PHE A 32 10.77 -21.13 -0.23
C PHE A 32 11.71 -20.67 0.89
N ALA A 33 12.53 -21.54 1.46
CA ALA A 33 13.48 -21.16 2.50
C ALA A 33 14.64 -20.30 1.97
N GLN A 34 15.00 -20.43 0.70
CA GLN A 34 16.07 -19.63 0.09
C GLN A 34 15.62 -18.25 -0.39
N MET A 35 14.31 -18.03 -0.64
CA MET A 35 13.78 -16.69 -1.01
C MET A 35 13.62 -15.73 0.17
N THR A 36 13.71 -16.20 1.41
CA THR A 36 13.50 -15.37 2.61
C THR A 36 14.76 -14.74 3.17
N ASN A 37 15.96 -15.09 2.66
CA ASN A 37 17.21 -14.71 3.32
C ASN A 37 18.14 -13.76 2.55
N SER A 38 17.68 -13.12 1.47
CA SER A 38 18.57 -12.28 0.66
C SER A 38 18.19 -10.81 0.51
N GLN A 39 17.34 -10.25 1.39
CA GLN A 39 17.13 -8.80 1.40
C GLN A 39 16.94 -8.22 2.81
N THR A 40 17.88 -8.44 3.71
CA THR A 40 18.27 -7.35 4.58
C THR A 40 19.13 -6.42 3.72
N ALA A 41 18.49 -5.72 2.78
CA ALA A 41 19.14 -4.65 2.06
C ALA A 41 19.72 -3.72 3.13
N TRP A 42 21.05 -3.62 3.16
CA TRP A 42 21.77 -2.70 4.02
C TRP A 42 21.17 -1.30 3.78
N LYS A 43 20.30 -0.88 4.68
CA LYS A 43 19.74 0.46 4.66
C LYS A 43 20.80 1.34 5.31
N PRO A 44 21.35 2.35 4.63
CA PRO A 44 22.28 3.28 5.24
C PRO A 44 21.73 3.78 6.58
N ALA A 45 22.61 4.00 7.55
CA ALA A 45 22.18 4.40 8.90
C ALA A 45 21.27 5.63 8.87
N ALA A 46 21.55 6.59 7.98
CA ALA A 46 20.74 7.79 7.74
C ALA A 46 19.30 7.49 7.29
N LEU A 47 19.07 6.37 6.62
CA LEU A 47 17.74 6.01 6.11
C LEU A 47 16.93 5.10 7.05
N ARG A 48 17.50 4.67 8.18
CA ARG A 48 16.82 3.70 9.07
C ARG A 48 15.55 4.27 9.68
N ASN A 49 15.58 5.57 10.01
CA ASN A 49 14.48 6.27 10.67
C ASN A 49 13.76 7.25 9.73
N VAL A 50 13.92 7.11 8.41
CA VAL A 50 13.27 7.97 7.42
C VAL A 50 12.06 7.27 6.86
N GLY A 51 10.92 7.95 6.84
CA GLY A 51 9.67 7.39 6.34
C GLY A 51 8.46 8.20 6.77
N ILE A 52 7.29 7.68 6.48
CA ILE A 52 6.02 8.25 6.92
C ILE A 52 5.21 7.15 7.59
N GLU A 53 4.88 7.38 8.85
CA GLU A 53 3.91 6.61 9.61
C GLU A 53 2.55 7.31 9.51
N GLN A 54 1.55 6.66 8.90
CA GLN A 54 0.23 7.28 8.81
C GLN A 54 -0.42 7.39 10.19
N LYS A 55 -0.69 8.60 10.63
CA LYS A 55 -1.38 8.90 11.87
C LYS A 55 -2.78 9.45 11.58
N MET A 56 -3.64 8.59 11.03
CA MET A 56 -5.01 8.96 10.68
C MET A 56 -5.78 9.43 11.91
N GLY A 57 -6.44 10.59 11.79
CA GLY A 57 -7.19 11.23 12.88
C GLY A 57 -6.32 11.94 13.93
N ALA A 58 -4.99 11.87 13.81
CA ALA A 58 -4.11 12.57 14.75
C ALA A 58 -4.34 14.08 14.68
N GLN A 59 -4.45 14.70 15.85
CA GLN A 59 -4.56 16.13 16.02
C GLN A 59 -3.17 16.74 15.90
N ILE A 60 -2.95 17.63 14.93
CA ILE A 60 -1.69 18.38 14.87
C ILE A 60 -1.70 19.55 15.86
N PRO A 61 -0.56 19.93 16.41
CA PRO A 61 -0.44 21.09 17.29
C PRO A 61 -0.54 22.38 16.47
N LEU A 62 -1.73 22.99 16.44
CA LEU A 62 -2.04 24.16 15.64
C LEU A 62 -1.35 25.44 16.12
N ASP A 63 -0.89 25.50 17.36
CA ASP A 63 -0.35 26.71 17.99
C ASP A 63 1.18 26.80 17.93
N LEU A 64 1.84 25.88 17.21
CA LEU A 64 3.27 25.97 16.99
C LEU A 64 3.63 27.25 16.23
N PRO A 65 4.65 28.00 16.70
CA PRO A 65 5.08 29.21 16.03
C PRO A 65 5.93 28.88 14.79
N PHE A 66 5.61 29.56 13.70
CA PHE A 66 6.35 29.60 12.45
C PHE A 66 6.50 31.04 11.98
N MET A 67 7.32 31.26 10.98
CA MET A 67 7.41 32.54 10.28
C MET A 67 6.84 32.38 8.86
N ASP A 68 5.98 33.29 8.48
CA ASP A 68 5.46 33.34 7.11
C ASP A 68 6.49 33.96 6.12
N GLU A 69 6.15 33.97 4.85
CA GLU A 69 6.98 34.53 3.79
C GLU A 69 7.19 36.05 3.88
N PHE A 70 6.53 36.71 4.83
CA PHE A 70 6.73 38.16 5.14
C PHE A 70 7.53 38.37 6.42
N GLY A 71 8.02 37.32 7.05
CA GLY A 71 8.74 37.36 8.32
C GLY A 71 7.88 37.61 9.56
N ARG A 72 6.56 37.41 9.45
CA ARG A 72 5.63 37.55 10.59
C ARG A 72 5.49 36.23 11.31
N THR A 73 5.44 36.27 12.62
CA THR A 73 5.14 35.07 13.43
C THR A 73 3.67 34.69 13.24
N VAL A 74 3.46 33.46 12.83
CA VAL A 74 2.14 32.86 12.56
C VAL A 74 2.01 31.50 13.20
N THR A 75 0.80 30.99 13.29
CA THR A 75 0.51 29.62 13.71
C THR A 75 -0.34 28.92 12.67
N LEU A 76 -0.30 27.59 12.64
CA LEU A 76 -1.13 26.80 11.71
C LEU A 76 -2.64 27.02 11.92
N ARG A 77 -3.05 27.44 13.12
CA ARG A 77 -4.43 27.78 13.45
C ARG A 77 -5.02 28.85 12.53
N GLN A 78 -4.20 29.79 12.07
CA GLN A 78 -4.64 30.87 11.19
C GLN A 78 -5.09 30.35 9.80
N TYR A 79 -4.56 29.22 9.39
CA TYR A 79 -4.85 28.57 8.11
C TYR A 79 -5.84 27.41 8.22
N SER A 80 -6.20 27.01 9.43
CA SER A 80 -7.07 25.86 9.72
C SER A 80 -8.55 26.24 9.80
N THR A 81 -9.02 27.16 8.99
CA THR A 81 -10.44 27.48 8.83
C THR A 81 -11.11 26.69 7.72
N LYS A 82 -10.31 26.05 6.89
CA LYS A 82 -10.66 25.22 5.73
C LYS A 82 -9.79 23.99 5.72
N PRO A 83 -10.10 22.98 4.87
CA PRO A 83 -9.19 21.87 4.65
C PRO A 83 -7.82 22.36 4.19
N VAL A 84 -6.76 21.74 4.68
CA VAL A 84 -5.38 22.10 4.40
C VAL A 84 -4.66 20.97 3.65
N ILE A 85 -3.98 21.32 2.57
CA ILE A 85 -2.93 20.48 1.99
C ILE A 85 -1.62 20.84 2.66
N LEU A 86 -1.16 19.99 3.60
CA LEU A 86 0.10 20.17 4.29
C LEU A 86 1.23 19.45 3.54
N ALA A 87 2.31 20.16 3.26
CA ALA A 87 3.55 19.61 2.73
C ALA A 87 4.73 19.94 3.66
N LEU A 88 5.46 18.93 4.10
CA LEU A 88 6.72 19.09 4.80
C LEU A 88 7.86 18.98 3.78
N VAL A 89 8.58 20.06 3.59
CA VAL A 89 9.63 20.23 2.56
C VAL A 89 10.83 20.98 3.12
N TYR A 90 11.86 21.18 2.31
CA TYR A 90 12.83 22.26 2.50
C TYR A 90 13.08 22.96 1.15
N TYR A 91 13.22 24.27 1.16
CA TYR A 91 13.15 25.07 -0.05
C TYR A 91 14.40 25.00 -0.91
N GLN A 92 15.55 24.75 -0.31
CA GLN A 92 16.83 24.58 -1.01
C GLN A 92 17.05 23.16 -1.56
N CYS A 93 16.08 22.26 -1.39
CA CYS A 93 16.18 20.90 -1.92
C CYS A 93 16.40 20.93 -3.44
N PRO A 94 17.45 20.25 -3.95
CA PRO A 94 17.76 20.27 -5.38
C PRO A 94 16.79 19.43 -6.23
N SER A 95 15.97 18.55 -5.61
CA SER A 95 15.16 17.61 -6.38
C SER A 95 13.78 17.31 -5.77
N LEU A 96 13.70 16.48 -4.76
CA LEU A 96 12.44 15.82 -4.33
C LEU A 96 11.38 16.80 -3.81
N CYS A 97 11.76 17.79 -3.00
CA CYS A 97 10.81 18.77 -2.47
C CYS A 97 10.18 19.64 -3.58
N ASN A 98 10.96 19.99 -4.61
CA ASN A 98 10.44 20.68 -5.78
C ASN A 98 9.42 19.80 -6.52
N MET A 99 9.67 18.50 -6.63
CA MET A 99 8.73 17.56 -7.27
C MET A 99 7.41 17.44 -6.48
N VAL A 100 7.46 17.45 -5.13
CA VAL A 100 6.26 17.47 -4.28
C VAL A 100 5.44 18.73 -4.54
N LEU A 101 6.07 19.90 -4.47
CA LEU A 101 5.39 21.18 -4.70
C LEU A 101 4.82 21.29 -6.14
N ASN A 102 5.59 20.85 -7.14
CA ASN A 102 5.10 20.77 -8.53
C ASN A 102 3.89 19.83 -8.65
N GLY A 103 3.90 18.72 -7.92
CA GLY A 103 2.76 17.79 -7.86
C GLY A 103 1.51 18.45 -7.29
N ILE A 104 1.66 19.23 -6.20
CA ILE A 104 0.55 19.99 -5.62
C ILE A 104 0.00 20.98 -6.64
N VAL A 105 0.87 21.77 -7.31
CA VAL A 105 0.43 22.75 -8.33
C VAL A 105 -0.30 22.05 -9.47
N ARG A 106 0.24 20.97 -10.03
CA ARG A 106 -0.42 20.21 -11.11
C ARG A 106 -1.80 19.72 -10.70
N SER A 107 -1.91 19.15 -9.49
CA SER A 107 -3.19 18.70 -8.95
C SER A 107 -4.15 19.87 -8.78
N ALA A 108 -3.73 20.92 -8.07
CA ALA A 108 -4.54 22.10 -7.76
C ALA A 108 -5.03 22.84 -9.01
N ARG A 109 -4.21 22.92 -10.07
CA ARG A 109 -4.63 23.50 -11.38
C ARG A 109 -5.78 22.73 -12.02
N SER A 110 -5.83 21.43 -11.80
CA SER A 110 -6.87 20.52 -12.36
C SER A 110 -8.14 20.49 -11.51
N LEU A 111 -8.13 21.08 -10.32
CA LEU A 111 -9.30 21.19 -9.46
C LEU A 111 -10.22 22.32 -9.94
N THR A 112 -11.53 22.15 -9.73
CA THR A 112 -12.52 23.23 -9.83
C THR A 112 -12.50 24.15 -8.60
N MET A 113 -11.92 23.68 -7.50
CA MET A 113 -11.73 24.38 -6.23
C MET A 113 -10.50 25.29 -6.32
N THR A 114 -10.51 26.41 -5.63
CA THR A 114 -9.44 27.41 -5.61
C THR A 114 -8.81 27.49 -4.23
N ALA A 115 -7.48 27.48 -4.16
CA ALA A 115 -6.77 27.72 -2.91
C ALA A 115 -7.08 29.13 -2.40
N GLY A 116 -7.33 29.26 -1.10
CA GLY A 116 -7.79 30.49 -0.47
C GLY A 116 -9.32 30.64 -0.41
N GLU A 117 -10.07 29.93 -1.25
CA GLU A 117 -11.53 29.90 -1.24
C GLU A 117 -12.06 28.63 -0.53
N GLU A 118 -11.75 27.45 -1.06
CA GLU A 118 -12.27 26.18 -0.53
C GLU A 118 -11.24 25.37 0.27
N PHE A 119 -9.94 25.61 0.07
CA PHE A 119 -8.86 24.93 0.80
C PHE A 119 -7.63 25.82 0.91
N GLU A 120 -6.72 25.47 1.78
CA GLU A 120 -5.42 26.13 1.93
C GLU A 120 -4.27 25.17 1.57
N VAL A 121 -3.17 25.70 1.08
CA VAL A 121 -1.93 24.96 0.87
C VAL A 121 -0.87 25.53 1.83
N VAL A 122 -0.35 24.67 2.70
CA VAL A 122 0.66 25.05 3.68
C VAL A 122 1.90 24.21 3.46
N ALA A 123 2.95 24.82 2.96
CA ALA A 123 4.28 24.24 2.84
C ALA A 123 5.14 24.69 4.01
N VAL A 124 5.60 23.76 4.84
CA VAL A 124 6.43 24.06 6.01
C VAL A 124 7.83 23.54 5.79
N SER A 125 8.82 24.42 5.87
CA SER A 125 10.22 24.00 5.88
C SER A 125 10.58 23.31 7.18
N PHE A 126 11.24 22.18 7.08
CA PHE A 126 11.83 21.50 8.24
C PHE A 126 13.35 21.76 8.39
N ASP A 127 13.95 22.56 7.48
CA ASP A 127 15.32 23.02 7.64
C ASP A 127 15.33 24.33 8.46
N PRO A 128 15.92 24.33 9.67
CA PRO A 128 15.95 25.49 10.53
C PRO A 128 16.83 26.64 10.02
N HIS A 129 17.62 26.41 8.96
CA HIS A 129 18.49 27.42 8.36
C HIS A 129 17.79 28.22 7.25
N GLU A 130 16.60 27.79 6.84
CA GLU A 130 15.84 28.48 5.81
C GLU A 130 15.12 29.72 6.36
N THR A 131 15.06 30.75 5.53
CA THR A 131 14.60 32.09 5.93
C THR A 131 13.26 32.43 5.27
N PRO A 132 12.53 33.43 5.81
CA PRO A 132 11.32 33.94 5.19
C PRO A 132 11.52 34.42 3.75
N GLU A 133 12.68 34.97 3.42
CA GLU A 133 13.01 35.44 2.06
C GLU A 133 13.07 34.25 1.07
N MET A 134 13.61 33.10 1.51
CA MET A 134 13.60 31.88 0.71
C MET A 134 12.17 31.36 0.50
N ALA A 135 11.34 31.43 1.54
CA ALA A 135 9.93 31.08 1.47
C ALA A 135 9.17 32.00 0.49
N ALA A 136 9.42 33.31 0.53
CA ALA A 136 8.85 34.29 -0.37
C ALA A 136 9.25 34.06 -1.84
N ALA A 137 10.52 33.76 -2.08
CA ALA A 137 11.00 33.42 -3.43
C ALA A 137 10.34 32.15 -3.96
N LYS A 138 10.19 31.10 -3.13
CA LYS A 138 9.45 29.88 -3.48
C LYS A 138 7.98 30.19 -3.79
N LYS A 139 7.29 30.90 -2.90
CA LYS A 139 5.90 31.32 -3.12
C LYS A 139 5.74 32.01 -4.46
N THR A 140 6.57 32.97 -4.77
CA THR A 140 6.51 33.73 -6.02
C THR A 140 6.63 32.80 -7.24
N ALA A 141 7.58 31.85 -7.22
CA ALA A 141 7.77 30.91 -8.30
C ALA A 141 6.54 30.00 -8.50
N TYR A 142 6.00 29.44 -7.41
CA TYR A 142 4.86 28.53 -7.47
C TYR A 142 3.53 29.24 -7.79
N MET A 143 3.34 30.48 -7.36
CA MET A 143 2.16 31.29 -7.74
C MET A 143 2.15 31.59 -9.22
N LYS A 144 3.30 31.89 -9.81
CA LYS A 144 3.44 32.04 -11.25
C LYS A 144 3.08 30.77 -12.02
N GLU A 145 3.44 29.61 -11.49
CA GLU A 145 3.13 28.31 -12.09
C GLU A 145 1.66 27.92 -11.86
N TYR A 146 1.09 28.20 -10.70
CA TYR A 146 -0.31 27.93 -10.41
C TYR A 146 -1.26 28.76 -11.29
N ASP A 147 -0.87 30.00 -11.59
CA ASP A 147 -1.51 30.93 -12.55
C ASP A 147 -3.04 31.04 -12.37
N ARG A 148 -3.49 31.18 -11.12
CA ARG A 148 -4.89 31.40 -10.78
C ARG A 148 -5.03 32.71 -9.97
N ARG A 149 -5.63 33.71 -10.57
CA ARG A 149 -5.74 35.05 -9.97
C ARG A 149 -6.49 35.00 -8.64
N GLY A 150 -6.01 35.76 -7.66
CA GLY A 150 -6.63 35.88 -6.35
C GLY A 150 -6.40 34.72 -5.40
N SER A 151 -5.62 33.72 -5.80
CA SER A 151 -5.31 32.53 -4.97
C SER A 151 -4.06 32.69 -4.11
N GLU A 152 -3.35 33.80 -4.20
CA GLU A 152 -2.08 34.02 -3.50
C GLU A 152 -2.24 33.94 -1.97
N GLY A 153 -3.43 34.32 -1.47
CA GLY A 153 -3.82 34.24 -0.07
C GLY A 153 -4.05 32.82 0.43
N GLY A 154 -4.19 31.84 -0.47
CA GLY A 154 -4.42 30.44 -0.14
C GLY A 154 -3.16 29.55 -0.16
N TRP A 155 -2.00 30.14 -0.41
CA TRP A 155 -0.72 29.44 -0.40
C TRP A 155 0.22 30.07 0.62
N HIS A 156 0.70 29.25 1.55
CA HIS A 156 1.51 29.66 2.69
C HIS A 156 2.81 28.90 2.71
N PHE A 157 3.92 29.59 2.72
CA PHE A 157 5.28 29.03 2.76
C PHE A 157 5.91 29.43 4.08
N LEU A 158 6.03 28.47 4.97
CA LEU A 158 6.43 28.72 6.35
C LEU A 158 7.86 28.22 6.62
N THR A 159 8.56 28.97 7.45
CA THR A 159 9.86 28.58 8.05
C THR A 159 9.73 28.58 9.56
N GLY A 160 10.61 27.91 10.28
CA GLY A 160 10.52 27.86 11.74
C GLY A 160 11.72 27.24 12.41
N ALA A 161 11.74 27.34 13.74
CA ALA A 161 12.74 26.68 14.55
C ALA A 161 12.62 25.14 14.41
N GLU A 162 13.73 24.42 14.53
CA GLU A 162 13.77 22.96 14.46
C GLU A 162 12.77 22.31 15.40
N ALA A 163 12.60 22.82 16.61
CA ALA A 163 11.65 22.29 17.58
C ALA A 163 10.21 22.30 17.07
N SER A 164 9.77 23.41 16.42
CA SER A 164 8.43 23.52 15.86
C SER A 164 8.23 22.58 14.68
N SER A 165 9.18 22.57 13.75
CA SER A 165 9.12 21.69 12.56
C SER A 165 9.20 20.22 12.93
N ARG A 166 10.02 19.84 13.91
CA ARG A 166 10.13 18.47 14.42
C ARG A 166 8.82 18.02 15.09
N THR A 167 8.26 18.87 15.96
CA THR A 167 7.00 18.57 16.64
C THR A 167 5.84 18.39 15.65
N LEU A 168 5.78 19.23 14.63
CA LEU A 168 4.77 19.08 13.56
C LEU A 168 4.99 17.79 12.77
N ALA A 169 6.24 17.51 12.39
CA ALA A 169 6.59 16.30 11.62
C ALA A 169 6.23 15.03 12.41
N ASP A 170 6.58 14.98 13.70
CA ASP A 170 6.26 13.85 14.57
C ASP A 170 4.75 13.69 14.75
N ALA A 171 3.99 14.80 14.85
CA ALA A 171 2.53 14.75 14.96
C ALA A 171 1.86 14.09 13.76
N VAL A 172 2.38 14.32 12.55
CA VAL A 172 1.88 13.69 11.31
C VAL A 172 2.65 12.42 10.93
N GLY A 173 3.57 11.95 11.76
CA GLY A 173 4.37 10.74 11.49
C GLY A 173 5.36 10.89 10.34
N PHE A 174 5.81 12.11 10.03
CA PHE A 174 6.81 12.37 9.00
C PHE A 174 8.20 12.36 9.61
N HIS A 175 9.01 11.36 9.27
CA HIS A 175 10.36 11.17 9.81
C HIS A 175 11.42 11.52 8.76
N TYR A 176 12.28 12.44 9.11
CA TYR A 176 13.41 12.88 8.29
C TYR A 176 14.71 12.87 9.09
N ALA A 177 15.83 12.78 8.42
CA ALA A 177 17.16 12.80 9.02
C ALA A 177 18.13 13.63 8.18
N TYR A 178 18.97 14.41 8.85
CA TYR A 178 20.07 15.09 8.18
C TYR A 178 21.22 14.13 7.91
N ASP A 179 21.69 14.10 6.67
CA ASP A 179 22.85 13.33 6.24
C ASP A 179 24.05 14.27 6.06
N ALA A 180 24.95 14.25 7.02
CA ALA A 180 26.15 15.09 7.01
C ALA A 180 27.13 14.79 5.85
N LEU A 181 27.05 13.59 5.25
CA LEU A 181 27.91 13.23 4.13
C LEU A 181 27.48 13.91 2.83
N SER A 182 26.17 13.98 2.58
CA SER A 182 25.62 14.65 1.41
C SER A 182 25.25 16.11 1.66
N ASN A 183 25.30 16.57 2.92
CA ASN A 183 24.81 17.88 3.37
C ASN A 183 23.34 18.10 2.96
N GLN A 184 22.52 17.06 3.06
CA GLN A 184 21.11 17.08 2.66
C GLN A 184 20.23 16.36 3.69
N TYR A 185 18.94 16.63 3.65
CA TYR A 185 17.99 15.88 4.44
C TYR A 185 17.47 14.68 3.64
N ALA A 186 17.56 13.50 4.25
CA ALA A 186 16.88 12.30 3.79
C ALA A 186 15.45 12.34 4.32
N HIS A 187 14.46 12.29 3.42
CA HIS A 187 13.04 12.31 3.77
C HIS A 187 12.21 11.55 2.74
N ALA A 188 11.01 11.13 3.15
CA ALA A 188 10.02 10.60 2.22
C ALA A 188 9.23 11.74 1.56
N SER A 189 8.49 11.45 0.49
CA SER A 189 7.64 12.40 -0.21
C SER A 189 6.18 12.07 0.01
N ALA A 190 5.42 13.00 0.53
CA ALA A 190 3.96 12.95 0.61
C ALA A 190 3.38 14.32 0.86
N ILE A 191 2.07 14.43 0.62
CA ILE A 191 1.21 15.49 1.14
C ILE A 191 0.20 14.89 2.11
N ILE A 192 -0.25 15.69 3.05
CA ILE A 192 -1.19 15.29 4.09
C ILE A 192 -2.38 16.24 4.04
N ILE A 193 -3.57 15.66 3.96
CA ILE A 193 -4.80 16.46 4.03
C ILE A 193 -5.23 16.57 5.49
N LEU A 194 -5.49 17.80 5.90
CA LEU A 194 -5.97 18.11 7.24
C LEU A 194 -7.41 18.63 7.19
N THR A 195 -8.20 18.32 8.21
CA THR A 195 -9.49 18.98 8.44
C THR A 195 -9.30 20.43 8.90
N PRO A 196 -10.35 21.27 8.86
CA PRO A 196 -10.34 22.58 9.48
C PRO A 196 -9.99 22.56 10.99
N GLU A 197 -10.23 21.46 11.67
CA GLU A 197 -9.84 21.28 13.07
C GLU A 197 -8.40 20.84 13.25
N GLY A 198 -7.64 20.64 12.16
CA GLY A 198 -6.25 20.22 12.17
C GLY A 198 -6.06 18.72 12.44
N ARG A 199 -6.99 17.88 12.00
CA ARG A 199 -6.81 16.42 12.05
C ARG A 199 -6.31 15.88 10.73
N ALA A 200 -5.32 14.99 10.76
CA ALA A 200 -4.82 14.31 9.58
C ALA A 200 -5.87 13.31 9.05
N THR A 201 -6.34 13.50 7.81
CA THR A 201 -7.39 12.65 7.24
C THR A 201 -6.91 11.72 6.16
N GLN A 202 -5.95 12.15 5.33
CA GLN A 202 -5.45 11.36 4.21
C GLN A 202 -4.01 11.70 3.90
N TYR A 203 -3.26 10.70 3.42
CA TYR A 203 -1.87 10.81 3.00
C TYR A 203 -1.76 10.41 1.54
N PHE A 204 -1.15 11.26 0.73
CA PHE A 204 -0.82 10.96 -0.66
C PHE A 204 0.70 10.86 -0.79
N TYR A 205 1.18 9.67 -1.11
CA TYR A 205 2.61 9.38 -1.24
C TYR A 205 3.15 9.72 -2.63
N GLY A 206 4.43 9.96 -2.69
CA GLY A 206 5.13 10.25 -3.93
C GLY A 206 5.05 11.72 -4.33
N ILE A 207 5.06 11.97 -5.62
CA ILE A 207 5.18 13.30 -6.24
C ILE A 207 4.05 13.61 -7.24
N GLU A 208 3.15 12.66 -7.44
CA GLU A 208 2.00 12.80 -8.32
C GLU A 208 0.72 12.56 -7.52
N TYR A 209 -0.18 13.51 -7.57
CA TYR A 209 -1.41 13.51 -6.79
C TYR A 209 -2.60 13.62 -7.74
N PRO A 210 -3.33 12.52 -8.02
CA PRO A 210 -4.49 12.54 -8.90
C PRO A 210 -5.52 13.57 -8.41
N ALA A 211 -5.86 14.54 -9.25
CA ALA A 211 -6.74 15.65 -8.86
C ALA A 211 -8.11 15.18 -8.35
N ARG A 212 -8.64 14.08 -8.93
CA ARG A 212 -9.90 13.48 -8.46
C ARG A 212 -9.80 13.05 -6.99
N ASP A 213 -8.71 12.39 -6.63
CA ASP A 213 -8.54 11.82 -5.28
C ASP A 213 -8.27 12.93 -4.26
N VAL A 214 -7.44 13.92 -4.63
CA VAL A 214 -7.21 15.13 -3.81
C VAL A 214 -8.52 15.88 -3.60
N ARG A 215 -9.35 16.05 -4.66
CA ARG A 215 -10.67 16.70 -4.54
C ARG A 215 -11.56 15.96 -3.52
N LEU A 216 -11.66 14.64 -3.64
CA LEU A 216 -12.47 13.85 -2.73
C LEU A 216 -11.98 13.97 -1.29
N ALA A 217 -10.65 13.90 -1.07
CA ALA A 217 -10.06 14.07 0.25
C ALA A 217 -10.32 15.45 0.84
N LEU A 218 -10.25 16.52 0.04
CA LEU A 218 -10.57 17.88 0.49
C LEU A 218 -12.07 18.03 0.84
N VAL A 219 -12.96 17.43 0.06
CA VAL A 219 -14.40 17.43 0.35
C VAL A 219 -14.69 16.66 1.64
N ASP A 220 -14.10 15.49 1.84
CA ASP A 220 -14.26 14.72 3.08
C ASP A 220 -13.69 15.46 4.29
N ALA A 221 -12.50 16.07 4.14
CA ALA A 221 -11.88 16.89 5.17
C ALA A 221 -12.73 18.11 5.55
N SER A 222 -13.39 18.76 4.59
CA SER A 222 -14.28 19.89 4.86
C SER A 222 -15.48 19.54 5.73
N HIS A 223 -15.88 18.26 5.74
CA HIS A 223 -16.92 17.72 6.61
C HIS A 223 -16.38 17.01 7.86
N ASN A 224 -15.09 17.22 8.17
CA ASN A 224 -14.38 16.56 9.28
C ASN A 224 -14.42 15.02 9.22
N ARG A 225 -14.54 14.44 8.03
CA ARG A 225 -14.48 13.00 7.83
C ARG A 225 -13.02 12.55 7.83
N ILE A 226 -12.72 11.53 8.61
CA ILE A 226 -11.38 10.96 8.76
C ILE A 226 -11.36 9.61 8.06
N GLY A 227 -10.71 9.53 6.90
CA GLY A 227 -10.58 8.33 6.10
C GLY A 227 -11.90 7.67 5.70
N SER A 228 -11.89 6.85 4.67
CA SER A 228 -13.03 5.96 4.42
C SER A 228 -12.89 4.69 5.26
N ALA A 229 -14.00 3.99 5.55
CA ALA A 229 -13.96 2.68 6.20
C ALA A 229 -13.12 1.67 5.38
N ILE A 230 -13.04 1.88 4.06
CA ILE A 230 -12.20 1.10 3.14
C ILE A 230 -10.72 1.42 3.38
N ASP A 231 -10.37 2.71 3.60
CA ASP A 231 -8.99 3.10 3.89
C ASP A 231 -8.52 2.49 5.22
N GLN A 232 -9.37 2.43 6.24
CA GLN A 232 -9.03 1.80 7.52
C GLN A 232 -8.78 0.29 7.37
N VAL A 233 -9.59 -0.40 6.58
CA VAL A 233 -9.38 -1.83 6.27
C VAL A 233 -8.12 -2.02 5.42
N MET A 234 -7.92 -1.17 4.41
CA MET A 234 -6.72 -1.21 3.57
C MET A 234 -5.44 -0.92 4.37
N LEU A 235 -5.47 0.06 5.27
CA LEU A 235 -4.35 0.36 6.18
C LEU A 235 -4.03 -0.81 7.11
N TYR A 236 -5.05 -1.50 7.63
CA TYR A 236 -4.85 -2.71 8.44
C TYR A 236 -4.21 -3.84 7.63
N CYS A 237 -4.60 -3.98 6.35
CA CYS A 237 -4.06 -4.99 5.44
C CYS A 237 -2.69 -4.60 4.84
N TYR A 238 -2.44 -3.30 4.62
CA TYR A 238 -1.25 -2.75 3.95
C TYR A 238 -0.32 -2.00 4.89
N HIS A 239 -0.24 -2.42 6.14
CA HIS A 239 0.72 -1.80 7.06
C HIS A 239 2.15 -1.98 6.53
N TRP A 240 2.70 -0.89 5.99
CA TRP A 240 4.09 -0.83 5.56
C TRP A 240 4.99 -0.78 6.80
N ASP A 241 5.81 -1.78 7.00
CA ASP A 241 6.85 -1.77 8.04
C ASP A 241 8.11 -1.09 7.47
N PRO A 242 8.36 0.19 7.81
CA PRO A 242 9.51 0.92 7.30
C PRO A 242 10.83 0.35 7.81
N ALA A 243 10.83 -0.33 8.96
CA ALA A 243 12.03 -0.95 9.53
C ALA A 243 12.47 -2.19 8.75
N ARG A 244 11.53 -2.87 8.11
CA ARG A 244 11.78 -4.10 7.35
C ARG A 244 11.67 -3.96 5.84
N GLY A 245 11.17 -2.82 5.34
CA GLY A 245 10.98 -2.57 3.92
C GLY A 245 10.04 -3.57 3.23
N LYS A 246 9.10 -4.16 3.97
CA LYS A 246 8.16 -5.17 3.47
C LYS A 246 6.74 -4.83 3.93
N TYR A 247 5.77 -5.17 3.09
CA TYR A 247 4.38 -5.22 3.50
C TYR A 247 4.24 -6.27 4.61
N GLY A 248 3.62 -5.87 5.71
CA GLY A 248 3.63 -6.62 6.96
C GLY A 248 3.12 -8.06 6.83
N LEU A 249 3.44 -8.86 7.84
CA LEU A 249 3.10 -10.28 7.98
C LEU A 249 1.63 -10.63 7.76
N VAL A 250 0.74 -9.62 7.81
CA VAL A 250 -0.72 -9.80 7.64
C VAL A 250 -1.05 -10.29 6.22
N ILE A 251 -0.45 -9.72 5.17
CA ILE A 251 -0.72 -10.13 3.78
C ILE A 251 -0.25 -11.55 3.53
N GLN A 252 0.94 -11.91 4.02
CA GLN A 252 1.44 -13.27 3.89
C GLN A 252 0.55 -14.29 4.62
N ASN A 253 0.04 -13.94 5.80
CA ASN A 253 -0.85 -14.80 6.55
C ASN A 253 -2.24 -14.91 5.90
N VAL A 254 -2.79 -13.81 5.38
CA VAL A 254 -4.06 -13.83 4.62
C VAL A 254 -3.93 -14.68 3.36
N LEU A 255 -2.86 -14.52 2.59
CA LEU A 255 -2.60 -15.35 1.40
C LEU A 255 -2.41 -16.83 1.75
N ARG A 256 -1.73 -17.15 2.85
CA ARG A 256 -1.58 -18.54 3.33
C ARG A 256 -2.92 -19.12 3.74
N ILE A 257 -3.72 -18.41 4.50
CA ILE A 257 -5.05 -18.86 4.95
C ILE A 257 -5.98 -19.05 3.74
N ALA A 258 -6.02 -18.09 2.81
CA ALA A 258 -6.82 -18.19 1.58
C ALA A 258 -6.35 -19.38 0.71
N GLY A 259 -5.05 -19.59 0.56
CA GLY A 259 -4.47 -20.72 -0.16
C GLY A 259 -4.82 -22.07 0.49
N LEU A 260 -4.74 -22.16 1.81
CA LEU A 260 -5.12 -23.36 2.56
C LEU A 260 -6.63 -23.65 2.42
N LEU A 261 -7.48 -22.64 2.53
CA LEU A 261 -8.92 -22.81 2.35
C LEU A 261 -9.28 -23.30 0.95
N THR A 262 -8.63 -22.76 -0.09
CA THR A 262 -8.85 -23.22 -1.49
C THR A 262 -8.37 -24.65 -1.67
N LEU A 263 -7.22 -25.01 -1.10
CA LEU A 263 -6.69 -26.36 -1.15
C LEU A 263 -7.62 -27.37 -0.45
N PHE A 264 -8.09 -27.04 0.76
CA PHE A 264 -9.05 -27.86 1.50
C PHE A 264 -10.37 -28.01 0.77
N SER A 265 -10.88 -26.94 0.17
CA SER A 265 -12.11 -26.96 -0.62
C SER A 265 -11.98 -27.91 -1.83
N LEU A 266 -10.87 -27.82 -2.57
CA LEU A 266 -10.58 -28.70 -3.70
C LEU A 266 -10.42 -30.16 -3.30
N LEU A 267 -9.68 -30.43 -2.21
CA LEU A 267 -9.50 -31.79 -1.70
C LEU A 267 -10.84 -32.40 -1.24
N THR A 268 -11.65 -31.61 -0.55
CA THR A 268 -12.99 -32.05 -0.10
C THR A 268 -13.89 -32.33 -1.30
N PHE A 269 -13.89 -31.45 -2.30
CA PHE A 269 -14.66 -31.66 -3.55
C PHE A 269 -14.22 -32.92 -4.27
N MET A 270 -12.91 -33.13 -4.44
CA MET A 270 -12.38 -34.34 -5.04
C MET A 270 -12.78 -35.59 -4.25
N ALA A 271 -12.65 -35.56 -2.92
CA ALA A 271 -13.00 -36.71 -2.07
C ALA A 271 -14.51 -37.06 -2.20
N ILE A 272 -15.38 -36.04 -2.27
CA ILE A 272 -16.82 -36.25 -2.49
C ILE A 272 -17.07 -36.85 -3.86
N MET A 273 -16.44 -36.36 -4.93
CA MET A 273 -16.56 -36.89 -6.29
C MET A 273 -16.11 -38.35 -6.37
N PHE A 274 -14.91 -38.66 -5.83
CA PHE A 274 -14.41 -40.02 -5.78
C PHE A 274 -15.35 -40.96 -5.00
N ARG A 275 -15.87 -40.53 -3.85
CA ARG A 275 -16.83 -41.32 -3.08
C ARG A 275 -18.14 -41.57 -3.84
N ARG A 276 -18.60 -40.62 -4.65
CA ARG A 276 -19.78 -40.79 -5.51
C ARG A 276 -19.49 -41.80 -6.61
N ASP A 277 -18.35 -41.70 -7.30
CA ASP A 277 -17.98 -42.62 -8.37
C ASP A 277 -17.82 -44.05 -7.87
N PHE A 278 -17.23 -44.24 -6.70
CA PHE A 278 -17.15 -45.58 -6.09
C PHE A 278 -18.50 -46.15 -5.64
N ARG A 279 -19.49 -45.32 -5.35
CA ARG A 279 -20.86 -45.75 -4.99
C ARG A 279 -21.74 -46.07 -6.22
N THR A 280 -21.42 -45.52 -7.37
CA THR A 280 -22.17 -45.73 -8.64
C THR A 280 -21.58 -46.84 -9.50
N ALA A 281 -20.41 -47.37 -9.15
CA ALA A 281 -19.88 -48.57 -9.78
C ALA A 281 -20.74 -49.79 -9.41
N HIS A 282 -21.85 -49.99 -10.13
CA HIS A 282 -22.60 -51.23 -10.07
C HIS A 282 -21.71 -52.40 -10.48
N PRO A 283 -21.79 -53.55 -9.77
CA PRO A 283 -21.13 -54.76 -10.23
C PRO A 283 -21.78 -55.16 -11.57
N TYR A 284 -20.96 -55.25 -12.61
CA TYR A 284 -21.36 -55.80 -13.90
C TYR A 284 -21.76 -57.25 -13.67
N SER A 285 -23.07 -57.50 -13.59
CA SER A 285 -23.62 -58.85 -13.54
C SER A 285 -23.48 -59.45 -14.94
N GLY A 286 -22.42 -60.23 -15.11
CA GLY A 286 -22.21 -61.04 -16.30
C GLY A 286 -23.36 -62.04 -16.46
N THR A 287 -24.31 -61.80 -17.34
CA THR A 287 -25.24 -62.81 -17.80
C THR A 287 -24.50 -63.81 -18.67
N ASN A 288 -24.23 -64.96 -18.08
CA ASN A 288 -23.74 -66.16 -18.81
C ASN A 288 -24.75 -66.46 -19.97
N GLY A 289 -24.32 -66.18 -21.18
CA GLY A 289 -25.00 -66.65 -22.39
C GLY A 289 -24.99 -68.18 -22.45
N ARG A 290 -26.14 -68.80 -22.28
CA ARG A 290 -26.38 -70.24 -22.57
C ARG A 290 -26.22 -70.41 -24.08
N PRO A 291 -25.51 -71.44 -24.58
CA PRO A 291 -25.54 -71.75 -26.01
C PRO A 291 -26.88 -72.39 -26.35
N GLU A 292 -27.62 -71.75 -27.28
CA GLU A 292 -28.79 -72.32 -27.91
C GLU A 292 -28.34 -73.46 -28.82
N THR A 293 -28.74 -74.68 -28.48
CA THR A 293 -28.71 -75.86 -29.34
C THR A 293 -29.87 -75.79 -30.32
N ASN A 294 -29.55 -75.64 -31.56
CA ASN A 294 -30.53 -75.74 -32.68
C ASN A 294 -30.74 -77.22 -33.12
N PRO A 295 -31.89 -77.79 -32.92
CA PRO A 295 -32.21 -79.05 -33.51
C PRO A 295 -33.20 -78.80 -34.67
N GLN A 296 -32.79 -78.99 -35.91
CA GLN A 296 -33.61 -79.41 -36.99
C GLN A 296 -32.86 -79.50 -38.33
N ARG A 297 -32.38 -80.72 -38.66
CA ARG A 297 -32.39 -81.17 -40.04
C ARG A 297 -33.04 -82.55 -40.06
N GLY A 298 -34.29 -82.68 -40.55
CA GLY A 298 -34.87 -83.90 -41.01
C GLY A 298 -34.72 -84.01 -42.54
N PRO A 299 -34.71 -85.20 -43.06
CA PRO A 299 -34.37 -85.50 -44.47
C PRO A 299 -35.58 -85.39 -45.41
N VAL A 300 -35.30 -85.03 -46.66
CA VAL A 300 -35.64 -85.72 -47.91
C VAL A 300 -34.89 -84.91 -49.01
#